data_88ed1bf452add591c45997c0dd18d7a8
#
_entry.id   88ed1bf452add591c45997c0dd18d7a8
#
_cell.length_a   1.000
_cell.length_b   1.000
_cell.length_c   1.000
_cell.angle_alpha   90.00
_cell.angle_beta   90.00
_cell.angle_gamma   90.00
#
_symmetry.space_group_name_H-M   'P 1'
#
loop_
_entity.id
_entity.type
_entity.pdbx_description
1 polymer ?
#
loop_
_entity_poly.entity_id
_entity_poly.type
_entity_poly.pdbx_seq_one_letter_code
_entity_poly.pdbx_strand_id
1 'polypeptide(L)'
;VSTNPGAPKAPLNKIASGGEMSRFALAIKVALSTSNDTVMVFDEVDQGIGGAVANAVGERLSKLSKTNQIFVVTHSPQVAAKADSQYKIEKSSCETITRTSLSLISNEDREEEIARMLSGKAVTNEARAAARQLINS
;
A
#
# COMPACT_ATOMS: atom_id res chain seq x y z
N VAL A 1 24.65 -1.00 -9.40
CA VAL A 1 24.36 -1.70 -8.14
C VAL A 1 24.34 -3.21 -8.36
N SER A 2 24.38 -3.99 -7.28
CA SER A 2 24.16 -5.43 -7.28
C SER A 2 23.13 -5.71 -6.19
N THR A 3 22.08 -6.44 -6.52
CA THR A 3 20.99 -6.76 -5.56
C THR A 3 21.28 -8.01 -4.73
N ASN A 4 22.20 -8.87 -5.21
CA ASN A 4 22.57 -10.09 -4.49
C ASN A 4 24.10 -10.22 -4.44
N PRO A 5 24.65 -10.81 -3.37
CA PRO A 5 26.07 -11.17 -3.30
C PRO A 5 26.47 -12.06 -4.49
N GLY A 6 27.52 -11.65 -5.23
CA GLY A 6 28.01 -12.40 -6.38
C GLY A 6 27.32 -12.11 -7.72
N ALA A 7 26.22 -11.35 -7.73
CA ALA A 7 25.59 -10.93 -8.98
C ALA A 7 26.40 -9.82 -9.68
N PRO A 8 26.43 -9.77 -11.02
CA PRO A 8 27.12 -8.70 -11.74
C PRO A 8 26.46 -7.34 -11.47
N LYS A 9 27.28 -6.30 -11.39
CA LYS A 9 26.79 -4.93 -11.25
C LYS A 9 26.13 -4.47 -12.55
N ALA A 10 24.94 -3.90 -12.46
CA ALA A 10 24.22 -3.33 -13.59
C ALA A 10 23.49 -2.03 -13.19
N PRO A 11 23.00 -1.24 -14.16
CA PRO A 11 22.12 -0.11 -13.89
C PRO A 11 20.88 -0.53 -13.13
N LEU A 12 20.42 0.31 -12.19
CA LEU A 12 19.30 -0.01 -11.30
C LEU A 12 18.02 -0.39 -12.07
N ASN A 13 17.73 0.34 -13.14
CA ASN A 13 16.56 0.10 -14.00
C ASN A 13 16.58 -1.23 -14.78
N LYS A 14 17.72 -1.94 -14.80
CA LYS A 14 17.83 -3.26 -15.45
C LYS A 14 17.71 -4.43 -14.48
N ILE A 15 17.93 -4.19 -13.19
CA ILE A 15 17.98 -5.26 -12.19
C ILE A 15 16.92 -5.16 -11.11
N ALA A 16 16.34 -3.97 -10.91
CA ALA A 16 15.27 -3.77 -9.95
C ALA A 16 13.89 -4.06 -10.56
N SER A 17 13.03 -4.75 -9.81
CA SER A 17 11.61 -4.88 -10.15
C SER A 17 10.87 -3.56 -9.97
N GLY A 18 9.64 -3.44 -10.52
CA GLY A 18 8.80 -2.26 -10.35
C GLY A 18 8.58 -1.91 -8.88
N GLY A 19 8.25 -2.90 -8.04
CA GLY A 19 8.09 -2.70 -6.61
C GLY A 19 9.38 -2.27 -5.88
N GLU A 20 10.55 -2.78 -6.27
CA GLU A 20 11.84 -2.33 -5.72
C GLU A 20 12.14 -0.89 -6.08
N MET A 21 11.85 -0.49 -7.32
CA MET A 21 11.99 0.90 -7.78
C MET A 21 11.05 1.83 -7.04
N SER A 22 9.80 1.44 -6.83
CA SER A 22 8.81 2.23 -6.08
C SER A 22 9.23 2.42 -4.62
N ARG A 23 9.73 1.36 -3.97
CA ARG A 23 10.27 1.44 -2.60
C ARG A 23 11.55 2.28 -2.51
N PHE A 24 12.42 2.20 -3.51
CA PHE A 24 13.60 3.06 -3.59
C PHE A 24 13.23 4.53 -3.76
N ALA A 25 12.26 4.83 -4.64
CA ALA A 25 11.72 6.18 -4.81
C ALA A 25 11.07 6.70 -3.51
N LEU A 26 10.29 5.86 -2.81
CA LEU A 26 9.74 6.20 -1.50
C LEU A 26 10.84 6.53 -0.48
N ALA A 27 11.89 5.71 -0.39
CA ALA A 27 12.99 5.94 0.54
C ALA A 27 13.71 7.26 0.25
N ILE A 28 13.96 7.58 -1.02
CA ILE A 28 14.54 8.87 -1.42
C ILE A 28 13.61 10.02 -1.06
N LYS A 29 12.30 9.91 -1.37
CA LYS A 29 11.32 10.94 -1.05
C LYS A 29 11.25 11.21 0.45
N VAL A 30 11.22 10.17 1.28
CA VAL A 30 11.25 10.31 2.75
C VAL A 30 12.54 10.97 3.23
N ALA A 31 13.70 10.61 2.65
CA ALA A 31 14.99 11.16 3.03
C ALA A 31 15.19 12.62 2.61
N LEU A 32 14.63 13.00 1.45
CA LEU A 32 14.79 14.34 0.87
C LEU A 32 13.57 15.25 1.10
N SER A 33 12.56 14.80 1.82
CA SER A 33 11.34 15.59 2.05
C SER A 33 11.66 16.77 2.96
N THR A 34 11.94 17.91 2.34
CA THR A 34 12.12 19.21 2.98
C THR A 34 10.99 20.19 2.65
N SER A 35 10.12 19.85 1.69
CA SER A 35 9.00 20.67 1.26
C SER A 35 7.69 20.10 1.77
N ASN A 36 6.85 20.95 2.32
CA ASN A 36 5.46 20.69 2.66
C ASN A 36 4.58 20.98 1.42
N ASP A 37 3.35 20.44 1.40
CA ASP A 37 2.32 20.73 0.40
C ASP A 37 2.53 20.09 -0.98
N THR A 38 3.11 18.89 -1.03
CA THR A 38 3.22 18.11 -2.26
C THR A 38 2.17 17.01 -2.31
N VAL A 39 1.60 16.76 -3.49
CA VAL A 39 0.78 15.58 -3.76
C VAL A 39 1.66 14.49 -4.35
N MET A 40 1.64 13.30 -3.75
CA MET A 40 2.40 12.15 -4.22
C MET A 40 1.48 10.95 -4.43
N VAL A 41 1.72 10.22 -5.49
CA VAL A 41 1.00 8.98 -5.80
C VAL A 41 2.02 7.84 -5.81
N PHE A 42 1.73 6.79 -5.05
CA PHE A 42 2.53 5.58 -5.00
C PHE A 42 1.67 4.40 -5.48
N ASP A 43 2.16 3.70 -6.47
CA ASP A 43 1.57 2.49 -6.99
C ASP A 43 2.55 1.32 -6.84
N GLU A 44 2.04 0.14 -6.47
CA GLU A 44 2.82 -1.10 -6.32
C GLU A 44 3.99 -1.05 -5.32
N VAL A 45 4.00 -0.12 -4.35
CA VAL A 45 5.09 -0.03 -3.34
C VAL A 45 5.17 -1.28 -2.45
N ASP A 46 4.08 -2.01 -2.33
CA ASP A 46 3.92 -3.25 -1.58
C ASP A 46 4.05 -4.52 -2.46
N GLN A 47 4.35 -4.37 -3.75
CA GLN A 47 4.51 -5.52 -4.64
C GLN A 47 5.68 -6.41 -4.23
N GLY A 48 5.40 -7.70 -4.07
CA GLY A 48 6.40 -8.72 -3.73
C GLY A 48 6.93 -8.65 -2.30
N ILE A 49 6.27 -7.90 -1.42
CA ILE A 49 6.57 -7.87 0.02
C ILE A 49 5.34 -8.23 0.84
N GLY A 50 5.55 -8.65 2.08
CA GLY A 50 4.47 -8.97 3.01
C GLY A 50 4.88 -8.76 4.46
N GLY A 51 3.94 -8.99 5.38
CA GLY A 51 4.18 -8.98 6.81
C GLY A 51 4.88 -7.72 7.32
N ALA A 52 5.99 -7.91 8.02
CA ALA A 52 6.72 -6.82 8.67
C ALA A 52 7.26 -5.76 7.69
N VAL A 53 7.65 -6.16 6.47
CA VAL A 53 8.16 -5.20 5.48
C VAL A 53 7.04 -4.32 4.95
N ALA A 54 5.86 -4.88 4.67
CA ALA A 54 4.68 -4.12 4.25
C ALA A 54 4.21 -3.16 5.36
N ASN A 55 4.25 -3.59 6.63
CA ASN A 55 3.96 -2.71 7.77
C ASN A 55 4.93 -1.53 7.83
N ALA A 56 6.25 -1.77 7.70
CA ALA A 56 7.25 -0.72 7.69
C ALA A 56 7.06 0.27 6.53
N VAL A 57 6.64 -0.20 5.35
CA VAL A 57 6.27 0.67 4.21
C VAL A 57 5.07 1.53 4.57
N GLY A 58 4.01 0.94 5.14
CA GLY A 58 2.82 1.68 5.59
C GLY A 58 3.16 2.77 6.62
N GLU A 59 3.98 2.46 7.61
CA GLU A 59 4.46 3.44 8.61
C GLU A 59 5.24 4.60 7.97
N ARG A 60 6.08 4.32 6.97
CA ARG A 60 6.83 5.37 6.25
C ARG A 60 5.90 6.27 5.45
N LEU A 61 4.90 5.71 4.78
CA LEU A 61 3.87 6.45 4.04
C LEU A 61 3.05 7.32 5.00
N SER A 62 2.58 6.78 6.11
CA SER A 62 1.86 7.52 7.16
C SER A 62 2.71 8.65 7.76
N LYS A 63 4.01 8.44 7.95
CA LYS A 63 4.91 9.51 8.39
C LYS A 63 5.04 10.62 7.33
N LEU A 64 5.15 10.25 6.07
CA LEU A 64 5.26 11.20 4.96
C LEU A 64 3.96 11.99 4.76
N SER A 65 2.80 11.40 5.05
CA SER A 65 1.49 12.05 4.92
C SER A 65 1.24 13.18 5.93
N LYS A 66 2.05 13.28 6.99
CA LYS A 66 1.92 14.38 7.98
C LYS A 66 2.24 15.76 7.39
N THR A 67 2.99 15.81 6.32
CA THR A 67 3.42 17.06 5.65
C THR A 67 3.05 17.09 4.16
N ASN A 68 2.48 16.02 3.62
CA ASN A 68 2.17 15.89 2.20
C ASN A 68 0.84 15.16 2.01
N GLN A 69 0.17 15.37 0.88
CA GLN A 69 -0.97 14.55 0.49
C GLN A 69 -0.47 13.30 -0.23
N ILE A 70 -0.76 12.12 0.33
CA ILE A 70 -0.28 10.84 -0.21
C ILE A 70 -1.45 10.00 -0.68
N PHE A 71 -1.41 9.59 -1.95
CA PHE A 71 -2.28 8.56 -2.50
C PHE A 71 -1.48 7.28 -2.69
N VAL A 72 -2.04 6.17 -2.24
CA VAL A 72 -1.41 4.85 -2.37
C VAL A 72 -2.39 3.87 -2.98
N VAL A 73 -1.99 3.22 -4.06
CA VAL A 73 -2.71 2.07 -4.60
C VAL A 73 -2.05 0.82 -4.02
N THR A 74 -2.81 0.05 -3.27
CA THR A 74 -2.28 -1.11 -2.51
C THR A 74 -3.28 -2.25 -2.45
N HIS A 75 -2.77 -3.47 -2.40
CA HIS A 75 -3.52 -4.68 -2.06
C HIS A 75 -3.07 -5.28 -0.71
N SER A 76 -2.13 -4.62 -0.03
CA SER A 76 -1.62 -5.04 1.28
C SER A 76 -2.48 -4.49 2.41
N PRO A 77 -3.09 -5.34 3.26
CA PRO A 77 -3.84 -4.91 4.43
C PRO A 77 -2.97 -4.13 5.42
N GLN A 78 -1.67 -4.43 5.51
CA GLN A 78 -0.73 -3.74 6.38
C GLN A 78 -0.52 -2.28 5.94
N VAL A 79 -0.44 -2.03 4.64
CA VAL A 79 -0.30 -0.68 4.10
C VAL A 79 -1.63 0.07 4.21
N ALA A 80 -2.74 -0.55 3.81
CA ALA A 80 -4.07 0.05 3.85
C ALA A 80 -4.49 0.44 5.28
N ALA A 81 -4.14 -0.35 6.29
CA ALA A 81 -4.45 -0.08 7.68
C ALA A 81 -3.79 1.20 8.24
N LYS A 82 -2.68 1.67 7.64
CA LYS A 82 -1.97 2.88 8.08
C LYS A 82 -2.47 4.18 7.43
N ALA A 83 -3.45 4.10 6.53
CA ALA A 83 -4.04 5.28 5.89
C ALA A 83 -5.00 6.03 6.83
N ASP A 84 -5.10 7.35 6.70
CA ASP A 84 -6.10 8.16 7.41
C ASP A 84 -7.50 8.00 6.77
N SER A 85 -7.56 7.75 5.46
CA SER A 85 -8.79 7.51 4.69
C SER A 85 -8.57 6.39 3.68
N GLN A 86 -9.60 5.60 3.43
CA GLN A 86 -9.52 4.47 2.51
C GLN A 86 -10.64 4.53 1.49
N TYR A 87 -10.28 4.34 0.22
CA TYR A 87 -11.22 4.17 -0.88
C TYR A 87 -11.22 2.72 -1.33
N LYS A 88 -12.40 2.23 -1.67
CA LYS A 88 -12.59 0.91 -2.27
C LYS A 88 -12.87 1.05 -3.75
N ILE A 89 -12.14 0.26 -4.54
CA ILE A 89 -12.36 0.14 -5.98
C ILE A 89 -13.16 -1.13 -6.23
N GLU A 90 -14.29 -1.01 -6.89
CA GLU A 90 -15.13 -2.13 -7.30
C GLU A 90 -15.31 -2.14 -8.80
N LYS A 91 -15.19 -3.33 -9.39
CA LYS A 91 -15.50 -3.56 -10.80
C LYS A 91 -16.78 -4.38 -10.90
N SER A 92 -17.77 -3.85 -11.59
CA SER A 92 -18.99 -4.54 -11.95
C SER A 92 -19.03 -4.75 -13.46
N SER A 93 -19.26 -5.97 -13.88
CA SER A 93 -19.43 -6.31 -15.31
C SER A 93 -20.87 -6.72 -15.55
N CYS A 94 -21.51 -6.06 -16.50
CA CYS A 94 -22.84 -6.42 -17.00
C CYS A 94 -22.69 -6.67 -18.50
N GLU A 95 -22.85 -7.94 -18.91
CA GLU A 95 -22.77 -8.46 -20.28
C GLU A 95 -21.63 -7.89 -21.16
N THR A 96 -21.69 -6.62 -21.53
CA THR A 96 -20.73 -6.00 -22.46
C THR A 96 -19.98 -4.79 -21.88
N ILE A 97 -20.38 -4.33 -20.69
CA ILE A 97 -19.83 -3.10 -20.09
C ILE A 97 -19.23 -3.41 -18.73
N THR A 98 -17.94 -3.10 -18.56
CA THR A 98 -17.29 -3.10 -17.25
C THR A 98 -17.29 -1.67 -16.69
N ARG A 99 -17.89 -1.50 -15.52
CA ARG A 99 -17.84 -0.23 -14.77
C ARG A 99 -16.90 -0.37 -13.58
N THR A 100 -16.09 0.65 -13.38
CA THR A 100 -15.27 0.78 -12.18
C THR A 100 -15.84 1.91 -11.34
N SER A 101 -16.11 1.64 -10.07
CA SER A 101 -16.53 2.63 -9.07
C SER A 101 -15.47 2.80 -8.01
N LEU A 102 -15.37 4.01 -7.49
CA LEU A 102 -14.50 4.38 -6.37
C LEU A 102 -15.39 4.95 -5.28
N SER A 103 -15.35 4.40 -4.08
CA SER A 103 -16.13 4.86 -2.93
C SER A 103 -15.24 5.04 -1.71
N LEU A 104 -15.42 6.16 -1.00
CA LEU A 104 -14.84 6.33 0.34
C LEU A 104 -15.59 5.39 1.29
N ILE A 105 -14.86 4.60 2.07
CA ILE A 105 -15.47 3.70 3.05
C ILE A 105 -15.44 4.31 4.46
N SER A 106 -16.47 4.03 5.25
CA SER A 106 -16.56 4.44 6.65
C SER A 106 -15.51 3.73 7.52
N ASN A 107 -15.29 4.23 8.73
CA ASN A 107 -14.37 3.56 9.67
C ASN A 107 -14.85 2.15 10.05
N GLU A 108 -16.16 1.92 10.11
CA GLU A 108 -16.77 0.61 10.40
C GLU A 108 -16.58 -0.35 9.23
N ASP A 109 -16.85 0.11 8.00
CA ASP A 109 -16.62 -0.67 6.78
C ASP A 109 -15.14 -0.93 6.51
N ARG A 110 -14.27 -0.06 7.00
CA ARG A 110 -12.81 -0.20 6.86
C ARG A 110 -12.28 -1.42 7.59
N GLU A 111 -12.76 -1.70 8.79
CA GLU A 111 -12.37 -2.91 9.53
C GLU A 111 -12.73 -4.17 8.72
N GLU A 112 -13.95 -4.21 8.17
CA GLU A 112 -14.42 -5.34 7.37
C GLU A 112 -13.62 -5.49 6.07
N GLU A 113 -13.27 -4.38 5.40
CA GLU A 113 -12.46 -4.42 4.18
C GLU A 113 -11.02 -4.88 4.47
N ILE A 114 -10.37 -4.41 5.54
CA ILE A 114 -9.05 -4.90 5.95
C ILE A 114 -9.12 -6.40 6.32
N ALA A 115 -10.16 -6.83 7.02
CA ALA A 115 -10.38 -8.24 7.33
C ALA A 115 -10.56 -9.09 6.06
N ARG A 116 -11.30 -8.58 5.06
CA ARG A 116 -11.44 -9.21 3.74
C ARG A 116 -10.10 -9.28 3.00
N MET A 117 -9.27 -8.26 3.07
CA MET A 117 -7.92 -8.25 2.48
C MET A 117 -7.00 -9.29 3.12
N LEU A 118 -7.18 -9.57 4.42
CA LEU A 118 -6.42 -10.59 5.16
C LEU A 118 -6.86 -12.02 4.82
N SER A 119 -8.16 -12.25 4.74
CA SER A 119 -8.75 -13.61 4.66
C SER A 119 -9.26 -14.00 3.27
N GLY A 120 -9.36 -13.06 2.32
CA GLY A 120 -9.93 -13.30 1.01
C GLY A 120 -11.47 -13.28 1.02
N LYS A 121 -12.13 -14.30 0.44
CA LYS A 121 -13.59 -14.28 0.22
C LYS A 121 -14.43 -14.42 1.50
N ALA A 122 -13.94 -15.18 2.49
CA ALA A 122 -14.68 -15.45 3.72
C ALA A 122 -14.05 -14.68 4.89
N VAL A 123 -14.74 -13.68 5.40
CA VAL A 123 -14.27 -12.90 6.54
C VAL A 123 -14.60 -13.64 7.84
N THR A 124 -13.57 -14.05 8.59
CA THR A 124 -13.70 -14.74 9.87
C THR A 124 -13.57 -13.77 11.04
N ASN A 125 -13.94 -14.20 12.24
CA ASN A 125 -13.78 -13.39 13.45
C ASN A 125 -12.28 -13.13 13.76
N GLU A 126 -11.43 -14.08 13.49
CA GLU A 126 -9.96 -13.96 13.63
C GLU A 126 -9.42 -12.90 12.69
N ALA A 127 -9.91 -12.86 11.43
CA ALA A 127 -9.52 -11.84 10.46
C ALA A 127 -9.97 -10.43 10.90
N ARG A 128 -11.17 -10.28 11.49
CA ARG A 128 -11.61 -9.00 12.07
C ARG A 128 -10.75 -8.59 13.25
N ALA A 129 -10.42 -9.53 14.16
CA ALA A 129 -9.52 -9.25 15.27
C ALA A 129 -8.14 -8.79 14.80
N ALA A 130 -7.58 -9.45 13.79
CA ALA A 130 -6.30 -9.07 13.17
C ALA A 130 -6.39 -7.69 12.48
N ALA A 131 -7.49 -7.39 11.78
CA ALA A 131 -7.73 -6.10 11.15
C ALA A 131 -7.74 -4.96 12.18
N ARG A 132 -8.44 -5.13 13.30
CA ARG A 132 -8.44 -4.17 14.42
C ARG A 132 -7.03 -3.92 14.96
N GLN A 133 -6.22 -4.97 15.12
CA GLN A 133 -4.83 -4.82 15.57
C GLN A 133 -4.00 -4.01 14.57
N LEU A 134 -4.15 -4.25 13.27
CA LEU A 134 -3.43 -3.51 12.23
C LEU A 134 -3.82 -2.03 12.18
N ILE A 135 -5.12 -1.72 12.34
CA ILE A 135 -5.62 -0.34 12.32
C ILE A 135 -5.14 0.44 13.54
N ASN A 136 -5.06 -0.21 14.71
CA ASN A 136 -4.73 0.43 15.98
C ASN A 136 -3.23 0.39 16.35
N SER A 137 -2.39 -0.22 15.51
CA SER A 137 -0.94 -0.30 15.72
C SER A 137 -0.16 0.90 15.07
#